data_465c40c270ea0193c7fba83eb70ccfb6
#
_entry.id   465c40c270ea0193c7fba83eb70ccfb6
#
_cell.length_a   1.000
_cell.length_b   1.000
_cell.length_c   1.000
_cell.angle_alpha   90.00
_cell.angle_beta   90.00
_cell.angle_gamma   90.00
#
_symmetry.space_group_name_H-M   'P 1'
#
loop_
_entity.id
_entity.type
_entity.pdbx_description
1 polymer ?
#
loop_
_entity_poly.entity_id
_entity_poly.type
_entity_poly.pdbx_seq_one_letter_code
_entity_poly.pdbx_strand_id
1 'polypeptide(L)'
;KKVKFMFLWCEYSHKMLLKCYNSHSFISTLARGRARIMVDYGINFWSNNDFIIADGKVKVNHKHKPALIDIVQEARERGYKGPLLLRFPHLIKNQVDKVFKAFEGAIKEYSYKGKFKAVFPLKVNQMPNFVLSLVEQSKDKCYGLEAGSKSELILAMAYTNENAPITVNGFKDKEMISLGFSAANMGHDITLTIEGLNELETIIEVAKELGEPYPNIGLRIRLHSTGMGIWAKSGGINSKFGLTSTELLEAINMLEKEQLLHKFT
;
A
#
# COMPACT_ATOMS: atom_id res chain seq x y z
N LYS A 1 7.87 17.57 -21.29
CA LYS A 1 7.14 16.30 -21.18
C LYS A 1 7.55 15.66 -19.87
N LYS A 2 6.62 15.50 -18.91
CA LYS A 2 6.92 15.00 -17.57
C LYS A 2 6.72 13.49 -17.57
N VAL A 3 7.79 12.72 -17.54
CA VAL A 3 7.77 11.29 -17.21
C VAL A 3 7.66 11.20 -15.69
N LYS A 4 6.58 10.65 -15.18
CA LYS A 4 6.42 10.39 -13.75
C LYS A 4 6.96 9.02 -13.44
N PHE A 5 8.14 8.95 -12.82
CA PHE A 5 8.67 7.69 -12.33
C PHE A 5 8.02 7.32 -11.01
N MET A 6 7.32 6.19 -10.98
CA MET A 6 6.88 5.53 -9.77
C MET A 6 7.98 4.57 -9.28
N PHE A 7 9.14 5.14 -8.90
CA PHE A 7 10.25 4.39 -8.34
C PHE A 7 10.74 5.05 -7.06
N LEU A 8 10.19 4.66 -5.92
CA LEU A 8 10.78 4.99 -4.62
C LEU A 8 10.36 3.99 -3.53
N TRP A 9 10.48 2.68 -3.81
CA TRP A 9 10.10 1.70 -2.79
C TRP A 9 11.23 0.88 -2.18
N CYS A 10 12.49 1.03 -2.57
CA CYS A 10 13.52 0.10 -2.09
C CYS A 10 14.72 0.71 -1.34
N GLU A 11 15.07 1.98 -1.47
CA GLU A 11 16.32 2.49 -0.85
C GLU A 11 16.14 3.23 0.49
N TYR A 12 14.97 3.76 0.79
CA TYR A 12 14.78 4.57 2.01
C TYR A 12 14.42 3.76 3.26
N SER A 13 13.91 2.54 3.13
CA SER A 13 13.59 1.69 4.29
C SER A 13 14.85 1.25 5.07
N HIS A 14 16.00 1.14 4.42
CA HIS A 14 17.25 0.69 5.07
C HIS A 14 17.91 1.76 5.93
N LYS A 15 17.83 3.03 5.53
CA LYS A 15 18.41 4.14 6.33
C LYS A 15 17.54 4.54 7.53
N MET A 16 16.23 4.33 7.47
CA MET A 16 15.35 4.56 8.62
C MET A 16 15.47 3.48 9.69
N LEU A 17 15.73 2.22 9.31
CA LEU A 17 15.97 1.12 10.25
C LEU A 17 17.32 1.24 10.98
N LEU A 18 18.35 1.83 10.36
CA LEU A 18 19.66 2.02 10.98
C LEU A 18 19.72 3.20 11.98
N LYS A 19 18.83 4.18 11.90
CA LYS A 19 18.75 5.26 12.90
C LYS A 19 18.08 4.86 14.21
N CYS A 20 17.31 3.77 14.24
CA CYS A 20 16.72 3.24 15.47
C CYS A 20 17.65 2.33 16.28
N TYR A 21 18.83 1.96 15.75
CA TYR A 21 19.74 1.00 16.41
C TYR A 21 20.85 1.62 17.23
N ASN A 22 21.01 2.94 17.28
CA ASN A 22 22.10 3.63 17.98
C ASN A 22 21.63 4.58 19.08
N SER A 23 20.82 4.11 20.02
CA SER A 23 20.69 4.76 21.33
C SER A 23 20.99 3.77 22.44
N HIS A 24 22.28 3.44 22.58
CA HIS A 24 22.80 2.90 23.82
C HIS A 24 22.87 4.00 24.86
N SER A 25 21.94 3.98 25.80
CA SER A 25 22.16 4.51 27.14
C SER A 25 21.36 3.65 28.12
N PHE A 26 21.90 2.49 28.40
CA PHE A 26 21.60 1.75 29.59
C PHE A 26 22.87 1.74 30.45
N ILE A 27 22.74 2.21 31.65
CA ILE A 27 23.45 1.96 32.95
C ILE A 27 23.69 3.28 33.65
N SER A 28 22.95 3.47 34.66
CA SER A 28 23.32 3.78 36.05
C SER A 28 22.26 4.64 36.78
N THR A 29 21.56 4.03 37.68
CA THR A 29 21.43 4.59 39.04
C THR A 29 20.76 3.53 39.92
N LEU A 30 21.57 2.76 40.62
CA LEU A 30 21.18 2.01 41.81
C LEU A 30 21.08 3.01 42.95
N ALA A 31 19.88 3.46 43.30
CA ALA A 31 19.59 4.13 44.55
C ALA A 31 18.44 3.40 45.25
N ARG A 32 18.70 3.06 46.50
CA ARG A 32 17.85 2.28 47.41
C ARG A 32 16.45 2.89 47.58
N GLY A 33 15.49 2.22 47.07
CA GLY A 33 14.06 2.38 47.28
C GLY A 33 13.38 1.28 46.53
N ARG A 34 12.38 0.59 47.09
CA ARG A 34 11.60 -0.44 46.39
C ARG A 34 10.98 0.16 45.13
N ALA A 35 11.80 0.30 44.09
CA ALA A 35 11.33 0.59 42.75
C ALA A 35 10.49 -0.62 42.35
N ARG A 36 9.17 -0.47 42.24
CA ARG A 36 8.32 -1.34 41.46
C ARG A 36 8.96 -1.35 40.07
N ILE A 37 9.61 -2.45 39.70
CA ILE A 37 10.07 -2.68 38.33
C ILE A 37 8.80 -2.62 37.52
N MET A 38 8.54 -1.48 36.87
CA MET A 38 7.48 -1.37 35.89
C MET A 38 7.96 -2.19 34.70
N VAL A 39 7.46 -3.42 34.59
CA VAL A 39 7.69 -4.27 33.43
C VAL A 39 6.91 -3.61 32.29
N ASP A 40 7.61 -2.93 31.39
CA ASP A 40 6.98 -2.23 30.25
C ASP A 40 6.74 -3.14 29.05
N TYR A 41 7.14 -4.43 29.14
CA TYR A 41 7.02 -5.42 28.06
C TYR A 41 7.54 -4.93 26.71
N GLY A 42 8.39 -3.94 26.66
CA GLY A 42 8.89 -3.32 25.45
C GLY A 42 7.84 -2.52 24.67
N ILE A 43 6.71 -2.17 25.28
CA ILE A 43 5.60 -1.48 24.58
C ILE A 43 6.07 -0.20 23.89
N ASN A 44 6.92 0.58 24.49
CA ASN A 44 7.46 1.79 23.90
C ASN A 44 8.33 1.51 22.66
N PHE A 45 8.86 0.30 22.55
CA PHE A 45 9.70 -0.11 21.43
C PHE A 45 8.87 -0.61 20.22
N TRP A 46 7.86 -1.47 20.45
CA TRP A 46 7.13 -2.12 19.35
C TRP A 46 5.78 -1.48 19.00
N SER A 47 5.18 -0.71 19.93
CA SER A 47 3.79 -0.26 19.73
C SER A 47 3.66 1.02 18.91
N ASN A 48 4.75 1.69 18.53
CA ASN A 48 4.68 3.01 17.88
C ASN A 48 3.76 4.01 18.56
N ASN A 49 3.64 3.92 19.89
CA ASN A 49 2.73 4.72 20.69
C ASN A 49 1.23 4.42 20.48
N ASP A 50 0.88 3.33 19.81
CA ASP A 50 -0.51 2.89 19.64
C ASP A 50 -1.06 2.21 20.90
N PHE A 51 -0.16 1.70 21.76
CA PHE A 51 -0.47 1.14 23.07
C PHE A 51 0.38 1.78 24.16
N ILE A 52 -0.19 1.88 25.37
CA ILE A 52 0.45 2.44 26.55
C ILE A 52 0.23 1.54 27.76
N ILE A 53 1.09 1.67 28.78
CA ILE A 53 0.82 1.10 30.11
C ILE A 53 0.27 2.21 30.99
N ALA A 54 -0.93 2.00 31.52
CA ALA A 54 -1.55 2.88 32.51
C ALA A 54 -2.33 2.02 33.53
N ASP A 55 -2.23 2.36 34.80
CA ASP A 55 -2.85 1.64 35.91
C ASP A 55 -2.49 0.15 35.96
N GLY A 56 -1.26 -0.19 35.57
CA GLY A 56 -0.80 -1.58 35.51
C GLY A 56 -1.41 -2.45 34.40
N LYS A 57 -2.12 -1.84 33.46
CA LYS A 57 -2.78 -2.52 32.31
C LYS A 57 -2.23 -1.98 31.00
N VAL A 58 -2.19 -2.84 29.98
CA VAL A 58 -1.96 -2.42 28.59
C VAL A 58 -3.26 -1.82 28.06
N LYS A 59 -3.21 -0.57 27.66
CA LYS A 59 -4.36 0.17 27.10
C LYS A 59 -4.07 0.61 25.67
N VAL A 60 -5.13 0.68 24.86
CA VAL A 60 -5.05 1.30 23.54
C VAL A 60 -4.89 2.82 23.72
N ASN A 61 -3.91 3.41 23.06
CA ASN A 61 -3.69 4.86 23.12
C ASN A 61 -4.72 5.60 22.26
N HIS A 62 -5.92 5.70 22.75
CA HIS A 62 -7.07 6.33 22.12
C HIS A 62 -7.80 7.21 23.15
N LYS A 63 -8.76 8.05 22.69
CA LYS A 63 -9.54 8.95 23.55
C LYS A 63 -10.08 8.27 24.82
N HIS A 64 -10.60 7.05 24.68
CA HIS A 64 -11.20 6.29 25.80
C HIS A 64 -10.22 5.35 26.51
N LYS A 65 -9.00 5.18 26.00
CA LYS A 65 -7.94 4.33 26.56
C LYS A 65 -8.42 2.97 27.09
N PRO A 66 -9.18 2.17 26.31
CA PRO A 66 -9.66 0.87 26.78
C PRO A 66 -8.49 -0.06 27.09
N ALA A 67 -8.59 -0.81 28.21
CA ALA A 67 -7.58 -1.80 28.52
C ALA A 67 -7.88 -3.12 27.77
N LEU A 68 -6.83 -3.76 27.25
CA LEU A 68 -6.99 -5.00 26.49
C LEU A 68 -7.63 -6.11 27.33
N ILE A 69 -7.25 -6.18 28.61
CA ILE A 69 -7.83 -7.19 29.52
C ILE A 69 -9.31 -6.99 29.74
N ASP A 70 -9.78 -5.74 29.83
CA ASP A 70 -11.20 -5.44 30.05
C ASP A 70 -12.03 -5.81 28.80
N ILE A 71 -11.50 -5.57 27.58
CA ILE A 71 -12.10 -6.01 26.31
C ILE A 71 -12.22 -7.55 26.27
N VAL A 72 -11.18 -8.25 26.69
CA VAL A 72 -11.17 -9.73 26.73
C VAL A 72 -12.20 -10.25 27.74
N GLN A 73 -12.30 -9.63 28.90
CA GLN A 73 -13.29 -10.01 29.92
C GLN A 73 -14.71 -9.82 29.40
N GLU A 74 -15.02 -8.66 28.83
CA GLU A 74 -16.34 -8.38 28.25
C GLU A 74 -16.68 -9.38 27.13
N ALA A 75 -15.73 -9.72 26.27
CA ALA A 75 -15.93 -10.73 25.22
C ALA A 75 -16.28 -12.11 25.82
N ARG A 76 -15.61 -12.49 26.90
CA ARG A 76 -15.88 -13.76 27.60
C ARG A 76 -17.26 -13.78 28.27
N GLU A 77 -17.67 -12.69 28.88
CA GLU A 77 -19.00 -12.52 29.48
C GLU A 77 -20.10 -12.63 28.42
N ARG A 78 -19.82 -12.16 27.18
CA ARG A 78 -20.68 -12.35 26.01
C ARG A 78 -20.66 -13.76 25.40
N GLY A 79 -19.90 -14.69 26.01
CA GLY A 79 -19.85 -16.11 25.61
C GLY A 79 -18.78 -16.45 24.57
N TYR A 80 -17.90 -15.52 24.17
CA TYR A 80 -16.79 -15.83 23.28
C TYR A 80 -15.71 -16.61 24.02
N LYS A 81 -15.47 -17.88 23.62
CA LYS A 81 -14.50 -18.78 24.20
C LYS A 81 -13.30 -18.94 23.26
N GLY A 82 -12.10 -19.16 23.83
CA GLY A 82 -10.89 -19.44 23.09
C GLY A 82 -10.07 -18.19 22.73
N PRO A 83 -9.11 -18.31 21.78
CA PRO A 83 -8.26 -17.18 21.37
C PRO A 83 -9.10 -16.08 20.71
N LEU A 84 -8.78 -14.81 21.03
CA LEU A 84 -9.46 -13.63 20.48
C LEU A 84 -8.46 -12.86 19.60
N LEU A 85 -8.92 -12.50 18.39
CA LEU A 85 -8.21 -11.56 17.53
C LEU A 85 -8.86 -10.19 17.65
N LEU A 86 -8.17 -9.27 18.34
CA LEU A 86 -8.62 -7.89 18.49
C LEU A 86 -8.12 -7.04 17.34
N ARG A 87 -9.02 -6.27 16.71
CA ARG A 87 -8.69 -5.33 15.66
C ARG A 87 -9.09 -3.92 16.07
N PHE A 88 -8.22 -2.95 15.77
CA PHE A 88 -8.41 -1.55 16.13
C PHE A 88 -8.39 -0.68 14.87
N PRO A 89 -9.52 -0.51 14.17
CA PRO A 89 -9.58 0.19 12.88
C PRO A 89 -9.03 1.61 12.89
N HIS A 90 -9.15 2.34 14.00
CA HIS A 90 -8.60 3.70 14.13
C HIS A 90 -7.08 3.76 13.99
N LEU A 91 -6.36 2.64 14.22
CA LEU A 91 -4.91 2.57 14.02
C LEU A 91 -4.53 2.61 12.53
N ILE A 92 -5.45 2.24 11.64
CA ILE A 92 -5.26 2.32 10.18
C ILE A 92 -4.98 3.77 9.80
N LYS A 93 -5.79 4.71 10.31
CA LYS A 93 -5.60 6.14 10.03
C LYS A 93 -4.20 6.62 10.44
N ASN A 94 -3.74 6.23 11.62
CA ASN A 94 -2.42 6.61 12.11
C ASN A 94 -1.30 6.14 11.16
N GLN A 95 -1.40 4.94 10.60
CA GLN A 95 -0.40 4.42 9.67
C GLN A 95 -0.49 5.09 8.30
N VAL A 96 -1.69 5.30 7.78
CA VAL A 96 -1.91 6.06 6.53
C VAL A 96 -1.32 7.47 6.66
N ASP A 97 -1.64 8.18 7.74
CA ASP A 97 -1.12 9.53 7.99
C ASP A 97 0.41 9.56 8.09
N LYS A 98 1.03 8.56 8.73
CA LYS A 98 2.51 8.46 8.80
C LYS A 98 3.14 8.33 7.43
N VAL A 99 2.58 7.46 6.57
CA VAL A 99 3.07 7.27 5.20
C VAL A 99 2.94 8.56 4.40
N PHE A 100 1.76 9.17 4.39
CA PHE A 100 1.53 10.41 3.64
C PHE A 100 2.40 11.56 4.13
N LYS A 101 2.53 11.76 5.46
CA LYS A 101 3.42 12.78 6.04
C LYS A 101 4.88 12.60 5.64
N ALA A 102 5.36 11.35 5.58
CA ALA A 102 6.74 11.07 5.17
C ALA A 102 6.98 11.48 3.71
N PHE A 103 6.07 11.12 2.80
CA PHE A 103 6.18 11.49 1.39
C PHE A 103 5.93 12.97 1.14
N GLU A 104 4.96 13.59 1.80
CA GLU A 104 4.70 15.04 1.74
C GLU A 104 5.91 15.84 2.25
N GLY A 105 6.56 15.36 3.32
CA GLY A 105 7.81 15.94 3.84
C GLY A 105 8.93 15.90 2.80
N ALA A 106 9.15 14.74 2.18
CA ALA A 106 10.15 14.57 1.13
C ALA A 106 9.84 15.41 -0.12
N ILE A 107 8.57 15.44 -0.56
CA ILE A 107 8.13 16.28 -1.68
C ILE A 107 8.47 17.75 -1.43
N LYS A 108 8.22 18.23 -0.21
CA LYS A 108 8.53 19.62 0.18
C LYS A 108 10.04 19.86 0.25
N GLU A 109 10.79 18.95 0.89
CA GLU A 109 12.26 19.07 1.06
C GLU A 109 12.98 19.13 -0.29
N TYR A 110 12.58 18.27 -1.25
CA TYR A 110 13.21 18.20 -2.57
C TYR A 110 12.51 19.04 -3.64
N SER A 111 11.52 19.87 -3.26
CA SER A 111 10.75 20.69 -4.21
C SER A 111 10.18 19.88 -5.39
N TYR A 112 9.79 18.63 -5.13
CA TYR A 112 9.24 17.75 -6.15
C TYR A 112 7.89 18.25 -6.65
N LYS A 113 7.67 18.25 -7.97
CA LYS A 113 6.47 18.83 -8.59
C LYS A 113 5.30 17.87 -8.75
N GLY A 114 5.49 16.58 -8.44
CA GLY A 114 4.43 15.57 -8.47
C GLY A 114 3.65 15.49 -7.16
N LYS A 115 2.64 14.61 -7.14
CA LYS A 115 1.84 14.28 -5.96
C LYS A 115 2.09 12.84 -5.57
N PHE A 116 2.01 12.54 -4.29
CA PHE A 116 2.01 11.17 -3.78
C PHE A 116 0.59 10.60 -3.85
N LYS A 117 0.46 9.42 -4.43
CA LYS A 117 -0.73 8.58 -4.40
C LYS A 117 -0.30 7.20 -3.91
N ALA A 118 -1.14 6.53 -3.14
CA ALA A 118 -0.87 5.18 -2.65
C ALA A 118 -2.05 4.25 -2.93
N VAL A 119 -1.76 2.96 -3.02
CA VAL A 119 -2.78 1.91 -3.14
C VAL A 119 -2.52 0.79 -2.14
N PHE A 120 -3.58 0.22 -1.61
CA PHE A 120 -3.51 -0.97 -0.77
C PHE A 120 -3.82 -2.21 -1.61
N PRO A 121 -2.92 -3.22 -1.65
CA PRO A 121 -3.14 -4.42 -2.42
C PRO A 121 -4.18 -5.34 -1.75
N LEU A 122 -5.32 -5.55 -2.42
CA LEU A 122 -6.42 -6.37 -1.89
C LEU A 122 -5.99 -7.81 -1.59
N LYS A 123 -5.04 -8.37 -2.34
CA LYS A 123 -4.46 -9.71 -2.08
C LYS A 123 -3.89 -9.88 -0.67
N VAL A 124 -3.50 -8.81 0.01
CA VAL A 124 -2.94 -8.83 1.37
C VAL A 124 -4.03 -9.07 2.40
N ASN A 125 -5.17 -8.39 2.26
CA ASN A 125 -6.32 -8.57 3.15
C ASN A 125 -7.61 -8.09 2.46
N GLN A 126 -8.45 -9.05 2.07
CA GLN A 126 -9.73 -8.83 1.39
C GLN A 126 -10.92 -8.76 2.35
N MET A 127 -10.70 -8.85 3.66
CA MET A 127 -11.81 -8.85 4.63
C MET A 127 -12.60 -7.54 4.57
N PRO A 128 -13.92 -7.59 4.38
CA PRO A 128 -14.76 -6.39 4.23
C PRO A 128 -14.56 -5.38 5.35
N ASN A 129 -14.57 -5.83 6.61
CA ASN A 129 -14.37 -4.96 7.77
C ASN A 129 -13.03 -4.24 7.79
N PHE A 130 -11.97 -4.84 7.19
CA PHE A 130 -10.68 -4.18 7.05
C PHE A 130 -10.70 -3.19 5.88
N VAL A 131 -11.13 -3.62 4.71
CA VAL A 131 -11.13 -2.79 3.49
C VAL A 131 -12.02 -1.56 3.66
N LEU A 132 -13.25 -1.74 4.18
CA LEU A 132 -14.15 -0.62 4.47
C LEU A 132 -13.57 0.36 5.50
N SER A 133 -12.93 -0.17 6.55
CA SER A 133 -12.26 0.67 7.54
C SER A 133 -11.07 1.44 6.93
N LEU A 134 -10.30 0.81 6.04
CA LEU A 134 -9.20 1.46 5.34
C LEU A 134 -9.71 2.61 4.47
N VAL A 135 -10.70 2.34 3.63
CA VAL A 135 -11.31 3.32 2.72
C VAL A 135 -11.87 4.52 3.51
N GLU A 136 -12.63 4.26 4.57
CA GLU A 136 -13.20 5.31 5.42
C GLU A 136 -12.12 6.14 6.14
N GLN A 137 -11.08 5.49 6.67
CA GLN A 137 -10.01 6.18 7.40
C GLN A 137 -9.02 6.93 6.48
N SER A 138 -9.05 6.69 5.18
CA SER A 138 -8.17 7.31 4.18
C SER A 138 -8.90 8.22 3.19
N LYS A 139 -10.18 8.50 3.39
CA LYS A 139 -11.01 9.29 2.45
C LYS A 139 -10.52 10.73 2.20
N ASP A 140 -9.73 11.28 3.12
CA ASP A 140 -9.07 12.57 2.99
C ASP A 140 -7.72 12.51 2.25
N LYS A 141 -7.33 11.32 1.77
CA LYS A 141 -6.06 11.03 1.09
C LYS A 141 -6.29 10.42 -0.28
N CYS A 142 -5.32 10.59 -1.18
CA CYS A 142 -5.28 9.86 -2.44
C CYS A 142 -4.77 8.42 -2.19
N TYR A 143 -5.52 7.64 -1.40
CA TYR A 143 -5.19 6.27 -1.03
C TYR A 143 -6.26 5.32 -1.54
N GLY A 144 -5.93 4.61 -2.60
CA GLY A 144 -6.84 3.71 -3.30
C GLY A 144 -6.55 2.24 -3.08
N LEU A 145 -6.95 1.42 -4.04
CA LEU A 145 -6.85 -0.03 -3.97
C LEU A 145 -6.09 -0.60 -5.17
N GLU A 146 -5.29 -1.66 -4.93
CA GLU A 146 -4.66 -2.45 -5.98
C GLU A 146 -5.40 -3.77 -6.14
N ALA A 147 -5.69 -4.13 -7.39
CA ALA A 147 -6.33 -5.37 -7.78
C ALA A 147 -5.40 -6.22 -8.65
N GLY A 148 -5.27 -7.51 -8.35
CA GLY A 148 -4.52 -8.50 -9.12
C GLY A 148 -5.39 -9.58 -9.75
N SER A 149 -6.72 -9.46 -9.65
CA SER A 149 -7.70 -10.37 -10.25
C SER A 149 -9.00 -9.64 -10.59
N LYS A 150 -9.85 -10.25 -11.42
CA LYS A 150 -11.16 -9.69 -11.81
C LYS A 150 -12.04 -9.42 -10.60
N SER A 151 -12.10 -10.35 -9.66
CA SER A 151 -12.89 -10.18 -8.43
C SER A 151 -12.36 -9.06 -7.54
N GLU A 152 -11.05 -8.91 -7.41
CA GLU A 152 -10.44 -7.78 -6.70
C GLU A 152 -10.70 -6.46 -7.41
N LEU A 153 -10.70 -6.43 -8.74
CA LEU A 153 -11.03 -5.22 -9.52
C LEU A 153 -12.47 -4.79 -9.28
N ILE A 154 -13.42 -5.72 -9.28
CA ILE A 154 -14.83 -5.43 -8.96
C ILE A 154 -14.96 -4.86 -7.54
N LEU A 155 -14.25 -5.43 -6.56
CA LEU A 155 -14.22 -4.91 -5.19
C LEU A 155 -13.61 -3.51 -5.15
N ALA A 156 -12.50 -3.28 -5.87
CA ALA A 156 -11.85 -1.97 -5.93
C ALA A 156 -12.81 -0.92 -6.52
N MET A 157 -13.50 -1.22 -7.62
CA MET A 157 -14.50 -0.34 -8.23
C MET A 157 -15.64 0.00 -7.27
N ALA A 158 -16.09 -0.99 -6.47
CA ALA A 158 -17.20 -0.80 -5.53
C ALA A 158 -16.82 0.04 -4.29
N TYR A 159 -15.57 -0.01 -3.85
CA TYR A 159 -15.16 0.57 -2.56
C TYR A 159 -14.19 1.74 -2.65
N THR A 160 -13.51 1.95 -3.78
CA THR A 160 -12.55 3.07 -3.89
C THR A 160 -13.29 4.41 -3.87
N ASN A 161 -12.78 5.36 -3.04
CA ASN A 161 -13.28 6.72 -3.00
C ASN A 161 -13.07 7.43 -4.36
N GLU A 162 -13.91 8.40 -4.70
CA GLU A 162 -13.87 9.19 -5.94
C GLU A 162 -12.44 9.72 -6.13
N ASN A 163 -11.67 10.23 -5.93
CA ASN A 163 -10.33 10.78 -6.20
C ASN A 163 -9.18 9.84 -5.79
N ALA A 164 -9.47 8.59 -5.40
CA ALA A 164 -8.46 7.63 -5.03
C ALA A 164 -8.13 6.71 -6.23
N PRO A 165 -6.86 6.33 -6.43
CA PRO A 165 -6.47 5.52 -7.59
C PRO A 165 -6.87 4.06 -7.45
N ILE A 166 -7.17 3.43 -8.58
CA ILE A 166 -7.21 1.97 -8.71
C ILE A 166 -6.02 1.56 -9.58
N THR A 167 -5.21 0.60 -9.10
CA THR A 167 -4.11 0.04 -9.90
C THR A 167 -4.37 -1.44 -10.14
N VAL A 168 -4.24 -1.88 -11.39
CA VAL A 168 -4.42 -3.26 -11.79
C VAL A 168 -3.08 -3.85 -12.17
N ASN A 169 -2.60 -4.82 -11.36
CA ASN A 169 -1.33 -5.51 -11.54
C ASN A 169 -1.56 -7.00 -11.91
N GLY A 170 -0.47 -7.69 -12.26
CA GLY A 170 -0.51 -9.09 -12.66
C GLY A 170 -1.01 -9.30 -14.09
N PHE A 171 -1.03 -10.54 -14.55
CA PHE A 171 -1.50 -10.89 -15.90
C PHE A 171 -2.99 -10.60 -16.07
N LYS A 172 -3.32 -9.95 -17.16
CA LYS A 172 -4.68 -9.53 -17.52
C LYS A 172 -5.09 -10.16 -18.82
N ASP A 173 -6.21 -10.86 -18.80
CA ASP A 173 -6.88 -11.28 -20.01
C ASP A 173 -7.78 -10.15 -20.56
N LYS A 174 -8.34 -10.37 -21.75
CA LYS A 174 -9.20 -9.40 -22.44
C LYS A 174 -10.39 -8.95 -21.55
N GLU A 175 -10.99 -9.86 -20.78
CA GLU A 175 -12.12 -9.51 -19.93
C GLU A 175 -11.70 -8.60 -18.76
N MET A 176 -10.54 -8.86 -18.14
CA MET A 176 -10.00 -8.00 -17.07
C MET A 176 -9.62 -6.61 -17.61
N ILE A 177 -9.06 -6.56 -18.81
CA ILE A 177 -8.77 -5.30 -19.50
C ILE A 177 -10.08 -4.54 -19.78
N SER A 178 -11.10 -5.20 -20.32
CA SER A 178 -12.43 -4.60 -20.58
C SER A 178 -13.10 -4.08 -19.32
N LEU A 179 -12.95 -4.77 -18.19
CA LEU A 179 -13.38 -4.25 -16.88
C LEU A 179 -12.63 -2.97 -16.49
N GLY A 180 -11.34 -2.86 -16.81
CA GLY A 180 -10.56 -1.65 -16.61
C GLY A 180 -11.09 -0.46 -17.42
N PHE A 181 -11.49 -0.68 -18.68
CA PHE A 181 -12.16 0.32 -19.51
C PHE A 181 -13.54 0.70 -18.93
N SER A 182 -14.29 -0.29 -18.46
CA SER A 182 -15.57 -0.03 -17.77
C SER A 182 -15.39 0.83 -16.52
N ALA A 183 -14.34 0.59 -15.73
CA ALA A 183 -13.99 1.41 -14.58
C ALA A 183 -13.64 2.86 -14.98
N ALA A 184 -12.86 3.03 -16.05
CA ALA A 184 -12.55 4.36 -16.60
C ALA A 184 -13.82 5.08 -17.05
N ASN A 185 -14.75 4.38 -17.72
CA ASN A 185 -16.04 4.91 -18.15
C ASN A 185 -16.95 5.31 -16.96
N MET A 186 -16.81 4.64 -15.82
CA MET A 186 -17.48 5.00 -14.56
C MET A 186 -16.83 6.18 -13.84
N GLY A 187 -15.73 6.71 -14.37
CA GLY A 187 -15.01 7.87 -13.80
C GLY A 187 -13.91 7.53 -12.79
N HIS A 188 -13.52 6.26 -12.63
CA HIS A 188 -12.42 5.89 -11.75
C HIS A 188 -11.06 6.32 -12.32
N ASP A 189 -10.17 6.80 -11.44
CA ASP A 189 -8.74 7.00 -11.75
C ASP A 189 -8.03 5.65 -11.75
N ILE A 190 -8.16 4.91 -12.85
CA ILE A 190 -7.65 3.53 -12.97
C ILE A 190 -6.41 3.47 -13.86
N THR A 191 -5.41 2.68 -13.42
CA THR A 191 -4.19 2.39 -14.17
C THR A 191 -4.06 0.88 -14.40
N LEU A 192 -3.93 0.45 -15.66
CA LEU A 192 -3.58 -0.91 -16.05
C LEU A 192 -2.05 -1.02 -16.16
N THR A 193 -1.43 -1.81 -15.31
CA THR A 193 0.03 -2.02 -15.33
C THR A 193 0.39 -3.17 -16.26
N ILE A 194 1.10 -2.87 -17.33
CA ILE A 194 1.56 -3.82 -18.36
C ILE A 194 2.67 -4.70 -17.79
N GLU A 195 2.49 -6.01 -17.85
CA GLU A 195 3.47 -7.02 -17.43
C GLU A 195 4.23 -7.66 -18.61
N GLY A 196 3.74 -7.50 -19.84
CA GLY A 196 4.32 -7.99 -21.07
C GLY A 196 3.68 -7.34 -22.32
N LEU A 197 4.35 -7.39 -23.48
CA LEU A 197 3.90 -6.74 -24.71
C LEU A 197 2.55 -7.25 -25.22
N ASN A 198 2.26 -8.53 -25.07
CA ASN A 198 0.98 -9.13 -25.43
C ASN A 198 -0.21 -8.51 -24.69
N GLU A 199 -0.02 -8.05 -23.47
CA GLU A 199 -1.07 -7.32 -22.75
C GLU A 199 -1.32 -5.94 -23.37
N LEU A 200 -0.25 -5.26 -23.81
CA LEU A 200 -0.38 -3.97 -24.49
C LEU A 200 -1.12 -4.12 -25.82
N GLU A 201 -0.81 -5.17 -26.60
CA GLU A 201 -1.56 -5.49 -27.83
C GLU A 201 -3.05 -5.65 -27.54
N THR A 202 -3.40 -6.41 -26.48
CA THR A 202 -4.80 -6.60 -26.07
C THR A 202 -5.45 -5.29 -25.61
N ILE A 203 -4.73 -4.43 -24.91
CA ILE A 203 -5.24 -3.10 -24.51
C ILE A 203 -5.54 -2.24 -25.73
N ILE A 204 -4.65 -2.24 -26.73
CA ILE A 204 -4.85 -1.51 -27.99
C ILE A 204 -6.08 -2.03 -28.73
N GLU A 205 -6.25 -3.36 -28.78
CA GLU A 205 -7.44 -3.99 -29.39
C GLU A 205 -8.73 -3.53 -28.68
N VAL A 206 -8.78 -3.64 -27.37
CA VAL A 206 -9.93 -3.22 -26.55
C VAL A 206 -10.18 -1.71 -26.66
N ALA A 207 -9.13 -0.89 -26.74
CA ALA A 207 -9.26 0.55 -26.97
C ALA A 207 -9.94 0.87 -28.31
N LYS A 208 -9.62 0.12 -29.37
CA LYS A 208 -10.29 0.25 -30.69
C LYS A 208 -11.74 -0.22 -30.65
N GLU A 209 -12.04 -1.23 -29.84
CA GLU A 209 -13.40 -1.77 -29.72
C GLU A 209 -14.33 -0.87 -28.90
N LEU A 210 -13.85 -0.35 -27.77
CA LEU A 210 -14.68 0.35 -26.78
C LEU A 210 -14.60 1.89 -26.88
N GLY A 211 -13.52 2.43 -27.44
CA GLY A 211 -13.31 3.87 -27.49
C GLY A 211 -12.99 4.52 -26.14
N GLU A 212 -13.01 5.84 -26.11
CA GLU A 212 -12.80 6.63 -24.88
C GLU A 212 -13.99 6.55 -23.91
N PRO A 213 -13.76 6.72 -22.59
CA PRO A 213 -12.48 7.08 -21.94
C PRO A 213 -11.57 5.86 -21.73
N TYR A 214 -10.27 6.08 -21.96
CA TYR A 214 -9.26 5.05 -21.75
C TYR A 214 -8.74 5.04 -20.30
N PRO A 215 -8.42 3.86 -19.70
CA PRO A 215 -7.66 3.77 -18.47
C PRO A 215 -6.24 4.36 -18.67
N ASN A 216 -5.59 4.75 -17.57
CA ASN A 216 -4.17 5.06 -17.59
C ASN A 216 -3.37 3.77 -17.83
N ILE A 217 -2.17 3.90 -18.40
CA ILE A 217 -1.29 2.78 -18.73
C ILE A 217 0.00 2.93 -17.91
N GLY A 218 0.32 1.93 -17.09
CA GLY A 218 1.59 1.80 -16.39
C GLY A 218 2.45 0.74 -17.06
N LEU A 219 3.77 0.91 -17.12
CA LEU A 219 4.69 -0.09 -17.63
C LEU A 219 5.54 -0.63 -16.47
N ARG A 220 5.47 -1.93 -16.21
CA ARG A 220 6.34 -2.60 -15.25
C ARG A 220 7.67 -2.93 -15.90
N ILE A 221 8.75 -2.44 -15.32
CA ILE A 221 10.11 -2.66 -15.83
C ILE A 221 10.79 -3.76 -15.01
N ARG A 222 11.42 -4.71 -15.70
CA ARG A 222 12.26 -5.72 -15.12
C ARG A 222 13.63 -5.13 -14.79
N LEU A 223 13.98 -5.12 -13.52
CA LEU A 223 15.29 -4.64 -13.10
C LEU A 223 16.35 -5.73 -13.27
N HIS A 224 17.56 -5.35 -13.71
CA HIS A 224 18.70 -6.26 -13.79
C HIS A 224 19.34 -6.54 -12.42
N SER A 225 19.10 -5.67 -11.44
CA SER A 225 19.57 -5.88 -10.06
C SER A 225 18.78 -6.98 -9.37
N THR A 226 19.48 -7.86 -8.67
CA THR A 226 18.86 -8.85 -7.79
C THR A 226 18.49 -8.21 -6.46
N GLY A 227 17.27 -8.47 -5.97
CA GLY A 227 16.87 -8.07 -4.63
C GLY A 227 17.68 -8.79 -3.54
N MET A 228 17.54 -8.36 -2.29
CA MET A 228 18.15 -9.02 -1.14
C MET A 228 17.13 -9.89 -0.39
N GLY A 229 17.62 -10.92 0.31
CA GLY A 229 16.81 -11.78 1.16
C GLY A 229 15.97 -12.82 0.39
N ILE A 230 14.84 -13.22 0.97
CA ILE A 230 13.95 -14.27 0.43
C ILE A 230 13.35 -13.92 -0.95
N TRP A 231 13.27 -12.64 -1.27
CA TRP A 231 12.74 -12.13 -2.54
C TRP A 231 13.79 -11.93 -3.63
N ALA A 232 15.06 -12.30 -3.39
CA ALA A 232 16.14 -12.17 -4.36
C ALA A 232 15.84 -12.85 -5.71
N LYS A 233 15.07 -13.97 -5.67
CA LYS A 233 14.68 -14.73 -6.87
C LYS A 233 13.46 -14.16 -7.62
N SER A 234 12.75 -13.18 -7.07
CA SER A 234 11.58 -12.58 -7.71
C SER A 234 11.90 -11.44 -8.66
N GLY A 235 13.13 -10.96 -8.67
CA GLY A 235 13.68 -9.96 -9.60
C GLY A 235 14.77 -10.54 -10.50
N GLY A 236 15.42 -9.67 -11.29
CA GLY A 236 16.50 -10.03 -12.20
C GLY A 236 16.03 -10.55 -13.57
N ILE A 237 16.98 -10.99 -14.38
CA ILE A 237 16.74 -11.38 -15.79
C ILE A 237 15.70 -12.50 -15.94
N ASN A 238 15.59 -13.39 -14.96
CA ASN A 238 14.66 -14.52 -14.97
C ASN A 238 13.29 -14.20 -14.36
N SER A 239 13.00 -12.93 -14.07
CA SER A 239 11.66 -12.54 -13.60
C SER A 239 10.61 -12.83 -14.68
N LYS A 240 9.50 -13.45 -14.29
CA LYS A 240 8.38 -13.70 -15.22
C LYS A 240 7.50 -12.48 -15.47
N PHE A 241 7.73 -11.38 -14.75
CA PHE A 241 6.95 -10.14 -14.84
C PHE A 241 7.84 -8.97 -15.21
N GLY A 242 7.25 -8.05 -15.94
CA GLY A 242 7.88 -6.79 -16.32
C GLY A 242 8.65 -6.87 -17.63
N LEU A 243 8.71 -5.75 -18.31
CA LEU A 243 9.36 -5.55 -19.60
C LEU A 243 10.88 -5.44 -19.43
N THR A 244 11.62 -6.00 -20.36
CA THR A 244 13.05 -5.69 -20.56
C THR A 244 13.20 -4.28 -21.13
N SER A 245 14.43 -3.76 -21.17
CA SER A 245 14.70 -2.44 -21.75
C SER A 245 14.30 -2.36 -23.25
N THR A 246 14.48 -3.44 -23.99
CA THR A 246 14.08 -3.53 -25.41
C THR A 246 12.56 -3.51 -25.55
N GLU A 247 11.85 -4.37 -24.78
CA GLU A 247 10.38 -4.42 -24.77
C GLU A 247 9.77 -3.10 -24.28
N LEU A 248 10.43 -2.37 -23.37
CA LEU A 248 10.00 -1.06 -22.95
C LEU A 248 9.99 -0.04 -24.10
N LEU A 249 11.07 -0.02 -24.92
CA LEU A 249 11.14 0.86 -26.09
C LEU A 249 10.07 0.48 -27.12
N GLU A 250 9.86 -0.81 -27.31
CA GLU A 250 8.82 -1.31 -28.21
C GLU A 250 7.42 -0.89 -27.71
N ALA A 251 7.13 -1.06 -26.43
CA ALA A 251 5.86 -0.62 -25.83
C ALA A 251 5.63 0.90 -26.02
N ILE A 252 6.66 1.73 -25.83
CA ILE A 252 6.56 3.18 -26.05
C ILE A 252 6.24 3.48 -27.52
N ASN A 253 6.92 2.83 -28.45
CA ASN A 253 6.67 2.99 -29.89
C ASN A 253 5.24 2.56 -30.28
N MET A 254 4.74 1.46 -29.70
CA MET A 254 3.36 1.02 -29.90
C MET A 254 2.36 2.07 -29.39
N LEU A 255 2.56 2.59 -28.19
CA LEU A 255 1.71 3.64 -27.61
C LEU A 255 1.75 4.93 -28.43
N GLU A 256 2.90 5.31 -28.94
CA GLU A 256 3.05 6.49 -29.80
C GLU A 256 2.30 6.32 -31.13
N LYS A 257 2.49 5.18 -31.80
CA LYS A 257 1.80 4.83 -33.05
C LYS A 257 0.29 4.85 -32.92
N GLU A 258 -0.25 4.34 -31.83
CA GLU A 258 -1.68 4.28 -31.54
C GLU A 258 -2.21 5.55 -30.85
N GLN A 259 -1.40 6.60 -30.71
CA GLN A 259 -1.72 7.89 -30.08
C GLN A 259 -2.15 7.76 -28.60
N LEU A 260 -1.76 6.68 -27.92
CA LEU A 260 -2.08 6.39 -26.52
C LEU A 260 -0.98 6.84 -25.53
N LEU A 261 0.11 7.43 -26.02
CA LEU A 261 1.23 7.86 -25.16
C LEU A 261 0.83 8.89 -24.10
N HIS A 262 -0.24 9.65 -24.32
CA HIS A 262 -0.77 10.60 -23.35
C HIS A 262 -1.41 9.93 -22.12
N LYS A 263 -1.77 8.65 -22.22
CA LYS A 263 -2.30 7.82 -21.14
C LYS A 263 -1.21 7.13 -20.32
N PHE A 264 0.04 7.19 -20.77
CA PHE A 264 1.17 6.66 -20.03
C PHE A 264 1.47 7.54 -18.80
N THR A 265 1.45 6.93 -17.59
CA THR A 265 1.61 7.61 -16.30
C THR A 265 2.74 7.01 -15.46
#